data_76ba16d7b09a89ff1b8f5e6245925674
#
_entry.id   76ba16d7b09a89ff1b8f5e6245925674
#
_cell.length_a   1.000
_cell.length_b   1.000
_cell.length_c   1.000
_cell.angle_alpha   90.00
_cell.angle_beta   90.00
_cell.angle_gamma   90.00
#
_symmetry.space_group_name_H-M   'P 1'
#
loop_
_entity.id
_entity.type
_entity.pdbx_description
1 polymer ?
#
loop_
_entity_poly.entity_id
_entity_poly.type
_entity_poly.pdbx_seq_one_letter_code
_entity_poly.pdbx_strand_id
1 'polypeptide(L)'
;MQGQPIKINIKEEIIKYLLHWRWIVFSIIVSLLGCYFYLRYASDVYQTSAKIQIIDAANSAFKMPNDGVSIFGTTKVNLENQIENIKSSRIIGSVVDSLNLTTEIYSEGRVKSQELWNNLPINVVWALENDSIKNKLTSFKIEIVKNGYKFDNSEKVYKFNQTNFDYEIPFKLNLKSNSSLKKIEGKIYSIALNNRKNIIKSISQQIAIDYVGNQSDILRINLSGYNPEKITDIVNTLIDVFNKDGVKDRQFVHQKTVDFVDKRFEYLYNELDSIEQSKADYKKENEVVNLDSDASILMQSTFQSKSELDKANTQLTLSKLMLLSINKSKDLELLPPNVGFEDQEINILIDKYNQQLLKYKKLLQSGAGESNPLVKEAYSQVIQLKNNVKSSIIGYQNVLTINKNELRKINSEEKSKYGSVPNKEKKIR
;
A
#
# COMPACT_ATOMS: atom_id res chain seq x y z
N MET A 1 26.82 55.93 49.52
CA MET A 1 26.79 56.59 48.22
C MET A 1 25.51 56.19 47.56
N GLN A 2 24.49 57.05 47.60
CA GLN A 2 23.18 56.79 46.95
C GLN A 2 23.31 57.21 45.49
N GLY A 3 23.18 56.22 44.60
CA GLY A 3 23.09 56.47 43.15
C GLY A 3 21.81 57.22 42.84
N GLN A 4 21.90 58.39 42.30
CA GLN A 4 20.72 59.15 41.80
C GLN A 4 20.11 58.41 40.61
N PRO A 5 18.79 58.31 40.52
CA PRO A 5 18.14 57.74 39.38
C PRO A 5 18.37 58.64 38.16
N ILE A 6 19.00 58.11 37.12
CA ILE A 6 19.16 58.77 35.83
C ILE A 6 17.75 58.99 35.24
N LYS A 7 17.23 60.21 35.36
CA LYS A 7 16.00 60.60 34.64
C LYS A 7 16.33 60.70 33.17
N ILE A 8 16.08 59.62 32.43
CA ILE A 8 16.21 59.60 30.98
C ILE A 8 15.08 60.52 30.43
N ASN A 9 15.45 61.67 29.90
CA ASN A 9 14.50 62.60 29.29
C ASN A 9 14.21 62.12 27.88
N ILE A 10 13.17 61.25 27.72
CA ILE A 10 12.82 60.56 26.50
C ILE A 10 12.71 61.56 25.33
N LYS A 11 12.31 62.82 25.60
CA LYS A 11 12.16 63.87 24.60
C LYS A 11 13.51 64.34 24.02
N GLU A 12 14.54 64.44 24.86
CA GLU A 12 15.89 64.82 24.44
C GLU A 12 16.59 63.70 23.65
N GLU A 13 16.37 62.45 24.03
CA GLU A 13 16.91 61.30 23.31
C GLU A 13 16.24 61.17 21.91
N ILE A 14 14.94 61.36 21.80
CA ILE A 14 14.23 61.33 20.51
C ILE A 14 14.74 62.44 19.60
N ILE A 15 15.00 63.65 20.11
CA ILE A 15 15.53 64.76 19.32
C ILE A 15 16.94 64.48 18.78
N LYS A 16 17.81 63.81 19.56
CA LYS A 16 19.14 63.40 19.07
C LYS A 16 19.04 62.44 17.88
N TYR A 17 18.12 61.48 17.92
CA TYR A 17 17.89 60.57 16.78
C TYR A 17 17.25 61.31 15.57
N LEU A 18 16.36 62.23 15.82
CA LEU A 18 15.78 63.08 14.79
C LEU A 18 16.79 63.99 14.09
N LEU A 19 17.86 64.43 14.77
CA LEU A 19 18.93 65.19 14.15
C LEU A 19 19.66 64.38 13.04
N HIS A 20 19.68 63.09 13.17
CA HIS A 20 20.31 62.17 12.21
C HIS A 20 19.32 61.59 11.19
N TRP A 21 18.16 62.24 10.99
CA TRP A 21 17.09 61.75 10.11
C TRP A 21 17.57 61.43 8.68
N ARG A 22 18.61 62.06 8.18
CA ARG A 22 19.24 61.79 6.88
C ARG A 22 19.82 60.37 6.82
N TRP A 23 20.46 59.92 7.90
CA TRP A 23 21.00 58.55 7.99
C TRP A 23 19.89 57.51 8.12
N ILE A 24 18.80 57.88 8.81
CA ILE A 24 17.63 56.99 8.95
C ILE A 24 16.99 56.81 7.57
N VAL A 25 16.78 57.93 6.85
CA VAL A 25 16.21 57.88 5.50
C VAL A 25 17.12 57.10 4.54
N PHE A 26 18.44 57.32 4.61
CA PHE A 26 19.39 56.56 3.79
C PHE A 26 19.34 55.07 4.09
N SER A 27 19.29 54.66 5.36
CA SER A 27 19.14 53.26 5.77
C SER A 27 17.85 52.65 5.26
N ILE A 28 16.73 53.37 5.33
CA ILE A 28 15.45 52.92 4.79
C ILE A 28 15.53 52.71 3.26
N ILE A 29 16.15 53.67 2.54
CA ILE A 29 16.31 53.54 1.08
C ILE A 29 17.18 52.33 0.75
N VAL A 30 18.30 52.13 1.44
CA VAL A 30 19.17 50.94 1.23
C VAL A 30 18.44 49.64 1.54
N SER A 31 17.67 49.60 2.62
CA SER A 31 16.83 48.44 2.97
C SER A 31 15.76 48.17 1.91
N LEU A 32 15.07 49.18 1.44
CA LEU A 32 14.04 49.06 0.36
C LEU A 32 14.67 48.60 -0.96
N LEU A 33 15.84 49.10 -1.33
CA LEU A 33 16.59 48.63 -2.48
C LEU A 33 17.01 47.15 -2.31
N GLY A 34 17.51 46.80 -1.15
CA GLY A 34 17.85 45.39 -0.82
C GLY A 34 16.63 44.48 -0.93
N CYS A 35 15.50 44.88 -0.35
CA CYS A 35 14.23 44.17 -0.44
C CYS A 35 13.72 44.07 -1.90
N TYR A 36 13.81 45.13 -2.64
CA TYR A 36 13.42 45.15 -4.08
C TYR A 36 14.26 44.14 -4.88
N PHE A 37 15.60 44.13 -4.71
CA PHE A 37 16.46 43.21 -5.41
C PHE A 37 16.18 41.76 -4.94
N TYR A 38 16.00 41.53 -3.65
CA TYR A 38 15.66 40.22 -3.10
C TYR A 38 14.36 39.69 -3.72
N LEU A 39 13.27 40.47 -3.69
CA LEU A 39 11.97 40.09 -4.23
C LEU A 39 12.00 39.88 -5.76
N ARG A 40 12.82 40.63 -6.49
CA ARG A 40 12.99 40.52 -7.94
C ARG A 40 13.60 39.13 -8.31
N TYR A 41 14.48 38.61 -7.48
CA TYR A 41 15.17 37.34 -7.73
C TYR A 41 14.56 36.14 -6.96
N ALA A 42 13.76 36.39 -5.94
CA ALA A 42 13.07 35.34 -5.20
C ALA A 42 12.13 34.58 -6.11
N SER A 43 12.10 33.27 -5.99
CA SER A 43 11.14 32.41 -6.69
C SER A 43 9.87 32.29 -5.87
N ASP A 44 8.72 32.47 -6.53
CA ASP A 44 7.41 32.31 -5.88
C ASP A 44 7.22 30.83 -5.49
N VAL A 45 6.82 30.60 -4.24
CA VAL A 45 6.49 29.28 -3.72
C VAL A 45 4.98 29.19 -3.59
N TYR A 46 4.41 28.21 -4.24
CA TYR A 46 2.98 27.90 -4.22
C TYR A 46 2.73 26.69 -3.33
N GLN A 47 1.55 26.60 -2.77
CA GLN A 47 1.11 25.44 -1.99
C GLN A 47 -0.25 24.98 -2.47
N THR A 48 -0.39 23.68 -2.66
CA THR A 48 -1.68 23.02 -2.91
C THR A 48 -2.05 22.14 -1.74
N SER A 49 -3.34 21.98 -1.52
CA SER A 49 -3.84 21.14 -0.43
C SER A 49 -5.07 20.35 -0.90
N ALA A 50 -5.09 19.07 -0.58
CA ALA A 50 -6.24 18.21 -0.81
C ALA A 50 -6.66 17.51 0.50
N LYS A 51 -7.94 17.18 0.62
CA LYS A 51 -8.47 16.40 1.74
C LYS A 51 -9.00 15.08 1.20
N ILE A 52 -8.63 13.99 1.84
CA ILE A 52 -9.11 12.66 1.53
C ILE A 52 -9.75 12.06 2.77
N GLN A 53 -10.88 11.41 2.59
CA GLN A 53 -11.49 10.62 3.64
C GLN A 53 -11.08 9.16 3.47
N ILE A 54 -10.59 8.56 4.54
CA ILE A 54 -10.24 7.14 4.57
C ILE A 54 -11.49 6.38 5.01
N ILE A 55 -12.09 5.64 4.08
CA ILE A 55 -13.28 4.81 4.36
C ILE A 55 -12.80 3.42 4.70
N ASP A 56 -13.18 2.94 5.89
CA ASP A 56 -12.97 1.54 6.26
C ASP A 56 -13.97 0.65 5.53
N ALA A 57 -13.48 -0.08 4.54
CA ALA A 57 -14.31 -1.00 3.77
C ALA A 57 -14.79 -2.21 4.62
N ALA A 58 -14.13 -2.50 5.74
CA ALA A 58 -14.55 -3.57 6.65
C ALA A 58 -15.91 -3.26 7.31
N ASN A 59 -16.23 -1.97 7.50
CA ASN A 59 -17.52 -1.55 8.07
C ASN A 59 -18.67 -1.51 7.04
N SER A 60 -18.40 -1.59 5.76
CA SER A 60 -19.41 -1.44 4.70
C SER A 60 -19.75 -2.72 3.94
N ALA A 61 -18.94 -3.77 4.03
CA ALA A 61 -19.00 -4.85 3.04
C ALA A 61 -19.84 -6.07 3.42
N PHE A 62 -20.18 -6.33 4.69
CA PHE A 62 -21.02 -7.50 4.99
C PHE A 62 -21.74 -7.36 6.34
N LYS A 63 -22.87 -6.68 6.35
CA LYS A 63 -23.91 -6.96 7.33
C LYS A 63 -24.66 -8.19 6.84
N MET A 64 -24.32 -9.36 7.32
CA MET A 64 -25.22 -10.50 7.22
C MET A 64 -26.53 -10.16 7.91
N PRO A 65 -27.70 -10.36 7.29
CA PRO A 65 -28.98 -10.31 7.98
C PRO A 65 -29.09 -11.62 8.78
N ASN A 66 -28.74 -11.59 9.99
CA ASN A 66 -29.12 -12.38 11.15
C ASN A 66 -27.96 -12.64 12.11
N ASP A 67 -28.22 -12.20 13.34
CA ASP A 67 -27.58 -12.61 14.59
C ASP A 67 -26.10 -12.25 14.86
N GLY A 68 -25.92 -11.06 15.45
CA GLY A 68 -25.28 -10.89 16.74
C GLY A 68 -23.77 -11.05 16.88
N VAL A 69 -23.06 -11.55 15.90
CA VAL A 69 -21.59 -11.65 15.99
C VAL A 69 -20.98 -10.86 14.85
N SER A 70 -20.57 -9.63 15.12
CA SER A 70 -19.66 -8.92 14.23
C SER A 70 -18.30 -9.64 14.32
N ILE A 71 -18.10 -10.61 13.42
CA ILE A 71 -16.87 -11.41 13.30
C ILE A 71 -15.68 -10.53 12.91
N PHE A 72 -15.94 -9.33 12.44
CA PHE A 72 -14.94 -8.30 12.19
C PHE A 72 -15.10 -7.22 13.27
N GLY A 73 -14.24 -7.29 14.27
CA GLY A 73 -14.11 -6.20 15.23
C GLY A 73 -13.96 -4.89 14.46
N THR A 74 -14.64 -3.82 14.91
CA THR A 74 -14.43 -2.46 14.44
C THR A 74 -13.00 -2.03 14.75
N THR A 75 -12.06 -2.49 13.95
CA THR A 75 -10.69 -1.97 13.98
C THR A 75 -10.75 -0.57 13.41
N LYS A 76 -10.64 0.44 14.26
CA LYS A 76 -10.44 1.82 13.79
C LYS A 76 -9.30 1.81 12.78
N VAL A 77 -9.52 2.41 11.61
CA VAL A 77 -8.47 2.59 10.60
C VAL A 77 -7.26 3.22 11.28
N ASN A 78 -6.12 2.57 11.22
CA ASN A 78 -4.90 3.18 11.70
C ASN A 78 -4.44 4.21 10.65
N LEU A 79 -4.80 5.46 10.86
CA LEU A 79 -4.49 6.57 9.96
C LEU A 79 -2.98 6.80 9.83
N GLU A 80 -2.18 6.49 10.86
CA GLU A 80 -0.71 6.57 10.78
C GLU A 80 -0.17 5.61 9.73
N ASN A 81 -0.68 4.37 9.69
CA ASN A 81 -0.33 3.41 8.66
C ASN A 81 -0.75 3.89 7.26
N GLN A 82 -1.86 4.61 7.14
CA GLN A 82 -2.29 5.16 5.85
C GLN A 82 -1.38 6.32 5.40
N ILE A 83 -0.96 7.18 6.33
CA ILE A 83 0.02 8.24 6.05
C ILE A 83 1.33 7.64 5.53
N GLU A 84 1.86 6.62 6.21
CA GLU A 84 3.10 5.94 5.79
C GLU A 84 2.92 5.23 4.43
N ASN A 85 1.74 4.67 4.18
CA ASN A 85 1.42 4.08 2.87
C ASN A 85 1.43 5.12 1.75
N ILE A 86 0.76 6.25 1.95
CA ILE A 86 0.73 7.35 0.96
C ILE A 86 2.16 7.85 0.68
N LYS A 87 3.01 7.98 1.71
CA LYS A 87 4.41 8.40 1.58
C LYS A 87 5.36 7.30 1.09
N SER A 88 4.86 6.08 0.88
CA SER A 88 5.70 4.96 0.47
C SER A 88 6.33 5.18 -0.90
N SER A 89 7.55 4.67 -1.08
CA SER A 89 8.24 4.71 -2.37
C SER A 89 7.47 4.02 -3.50
N ARG A 90 6.58 3.09 -3.17
CA ARG A 90 5.70 2.42 -4.14
C ARG A 90 4.67 3.38 -4.71
N ILE A 91 3.95 4.09 -3.84
CA ILE A 91 2.92 5.05 -4.25
C ILE A 91 3.55 6.25 -4.94
N ILE A 92 4.53 6.89 -4.30
CA ILE A 92 5.21 8.05 -4.87
C ILE A 92 5.95 7.68 -6.16
N GLY A 93 6.56 6.49 -6.22
CA GLY A 93 7.20 5.98 -7.45
C GLY A 93 6.23 5.85 -8.61
N SER A 94 5.01 5.37 -8.35
CA SER A 94 3.96 5.30 -9.37
C SER A 94 3.50 6.69 -9.83
N VAL A 95 3.48 7.69 -8.94
CA VAL A 95 3.21 9.09 -9.31
C VAL A 95 4.31 9.64 -10.19
N VAL A 96 5.59 9.43 -9.80
CA VAL A 96 6.77 9.87 -10.56
C VAL A 96 6.76 9.29 -11.98
N ASP A 97 6.42 8.01 -12.10
CA ASP A 97 6.36 7.33 -13.39
C ASP A 97 5.16 7.81 -14.24
N SER A 98 3.98 7.97 -13.63
CA SER A 98 2.77 8.40 -14.32
C SER A 98 2.86 9.82 -14.88
N LEU A 99 3.54 10.70 -14.17
CA LEU A 99 3.71 12.11 -14.55
C LEU A 99 5.07 12.38 -15.23
N ASN A 100 5.91 11.36 -15.42
CA ASN A 100 7.26 11.53 -15.99
C ASN A 100 8.12 12.58 -15.27
N LEU A 101 8.05 12.63 -13.93
CA LEU A 101 8.71 13.65 -13.12
C LEU A 101 10.25 13.57 -13.17
N THR A 102 10.80 12.51 -13.74
CA THR A 102 12.24 12.37 -13.96
C THR A 102 12.79 13.31 -15.02
N THR A 103 11.92 13.81 -15.91
CA THR A 103 12.31 14.72 -16.98
C THR A 103 11.78 16.12 -16.68
N GLU A 104 12.65 17.08 -16.52
CA GLU A 104 12.31 18.48 -16.29
C GLU A 104 12.76 19.32 -17.48
N ILE A 105 11.91 20.24 -17.90
CA ILE A 105 12.17 21.16 -19.01
C ILE A 105 11.97 22.59 -18.54
N TYR A 106 13.02 23.38 -18.66
CA TYR A 106 13.01 24.79 -18.31
C TYR A 106 13.13 25.63 -19.57
N SER A 107 12.33 26.67 -19.67
CA SER A 107 12.53 27.74 -20.68
C SER A 107 13.47 28.76 -20.08
N GLU A 108 14.58 29.05 -20.77
CA GLU A 108 15.51 30.10 -20.34
C GLU A 108 14.95 31.47 -20.68
N GLY A 109 14.74 32.30 -19.68
CA GLY A 109 14.40 33.72 -19.79
C GLY A 109 15.63 34.57 -19.56
N ARG A 110 15.53 35.88 -19.90
CA ARG A 110 16.64 36.85 -19.70
C ARG A 110 17.04 37.02 -18.22
N VAL A 111 16.15 36.76 -17.27
CA VAL A 111 16.37 36.98 -15.82
C VAL A 111 16.14 35.73 -15.00
N LYS A 112 15.11 34.95 -15.32
CA LYS A 112 14.75 33.71 -14.59
C LYS A 112 14.45 32.62 -15.61
N SER A 113 14.85 31.39 -15.31
CA SER A 113 14.38 30.18 -15.99
C SER A 113 13.06 29.76 -15.37
N GLN A 114 12.11 29.38 -16.19
CA GLN A 114 10.79 28.93 -15.75
C GLN A 114 10.62 27.45 -16.11
N GLU A 115 10.23 26.63 -15.14
CA GLU A 115 9.86 25.26 -15.39
C GLU A 115 8.57 25.20 -16.21
N LEU A 116 8.63 24.46 -17.32
CA LEU A 116 7.47 24.22 -18.16
C LEU A 116 6.81 22.89 -17.71
N TRP A 117 5.49 22.90 -17.61
CA TRP A 117 4.73 21.73 -17.22
C TRP A 117 3.70 21.37 -18.31
N ASN A 118 2.44 21.74 -18.18
CA ASN A 118 1.37 21.31 -19.10
C ASN A 118 1.52 21.83 -20.54
N ASN A 119 2.12 23.00 -20.73
CA ASN A 119 2.30 23.64 -22.03
C ASN A 119 3.68 23.36 -22.64
N LEU A 120 4.14 22.12 -22.55
CA LEU A 120 5.38 21.70 -23.15
C LEU A 120 5.31 21.79 -24.69
N PRO A 121 6.17 22.59 -25.34
CA PRO A 121 6.22 22.64 -26.79
C PRO A 121 6.93 21.45 -27.42
N ILE A 122 7.75 20.77 -26.62
CA ILE A 122 8.55 19.62 -26.98
C ILE A 122 8.31 18.48 -26.00
N ASN A 123 8.36 17.25 -26.47
CA ASN A 123 8.33 16.06 -25.65
C ASN A 123 9.65 15.31 -25.81
N VAL A 124 10.28 14.96 -24.70
CA VAL A 124 11.54 14.22 -24.65
C VAL A 124 11.24 12.77 -24.35
N VAL A 125 11.67 11.88 -25.23
CA VAL A 125 11.59 10.42 -25.03
C VAL A 125 13.01 9.88 -24.93
N TRP A 126 13.36 9.41 -23.75
CA TRP A 126 14.67 8.83 -23.48
C TRP A 126 14.73 7.37 -23.96
N ALA A 127 15.79 6.99 -24.66
CA ALA A 127 16.05 5.61 -25.02
C ALA A 127 16.81 4.93 -23.87
N LEU A 128 16.07 4.54 -22.82
CA LEU A 128 16.60 3.97 -21.58
C LEU A 128 16.51 2.45 -21.64
N GLU A 129 17.51 1.78 -22.19
CA GLU A 129 17.53 0.31 -22.33
C GLU A 129 17.92 -0.41 -21.04
N ASN A 130 18.69 0.23 -20.14
CA ASN A 130 19.18 -0.35 -18.89
C ASN A 130 18.82 0.47 -17.67
N ASP A 131 18.54 -0.20 -16.53
CA ASP A 131 18.26 0.46 -15.25
C ASP A 131 19.42 1.31 -14.72
N SER A 132 20.67 0.98 -15.11
CA SER A 132 21.86 1.78 -14.79
C SER A 132 21.83 3.17 -15.43
N ILE A 133 21.24 3.30 -16.61
CA ILE A 133 21.13 4.57 -17.33
C ILE A 133 20.01 5.43 -16.73
N LYS A 134 18.92 4.81 -16.24
CA LYS A 134 17.80 5.50 -15.57
C LYS A 134 18.24 6.23 -14.30
N ASN A 135 19.38 5.88 -13.73
CA ASN A 135 19.92 6.50 -12.53
C ASN A 135 20.97 7.59 -12.81
N LYS A 136 21.31 7.83 -14.06
CA LYS A 136 22.22 8.92 -14.42
C LYS A 136 21.52 10.25 -14.34
N LEU A 137 22.21 11.22 -13.76
CA LEU A 137 21.83 12.63 -13.80
C LEU A 137 22.44 13.23 -15.06
N THR A 138 21.63 13.82 -15.89
CA THR A 138 22.13 14.56 -17.05
C THR A 138 21.30 15.81 -17.29
N SER A 139 21.96 16.86 -17.74
CA SER A 139 21.28 18.10 -18.14
C SER A 139 22.01 18.73 -19.32
N PHE A 140 21.27 19.25 -20.26
CA PHE A 140 21.79 19.95 -21.40
C PHE A 140 20.83 21.03 -21.88
N LYS A 141 21.37 21.98 -22.66
CA LYS A 141 20.61 23.05 -23.26
C LYS A 141 20.48 22.83 -24.75
N ILE A 142 19.32 23.14 -25.25
CA ILE A 142 19.01 23.10 -26.68
C ILE A 142 18.42 24.44 -27.11
N GLU A 143 18.80 24.88 -28.31
CA GLU A 143 18.16 25.98 -29.01
C GLU A 143 17.32 25.41 -30.15
N ILE A 144 16.07 25.83 -30.23
CA ILE A 144 15.17 25.46 -31.32
C ILE A 144 15.47 26.31 -32.55
N VAL A 145 15.76 25.65 -33.65
CA VAL A 145 16.00 26.30 -34.96
C VAL A 145 14.94 25.89 -35.98
N LYS A 146 14.89 26.55 -37.10
CA LYS A 146 13.85 26.41 -38.14
C LYS A 146 13.60 24.96 -38.58
N ASN A 147 14.65 24.13 -38.63
CA ASN A 147 14.58 22.76 -39.14
C ASN A 147 14.93 21.68 -38.10
N GLY A 148 14.98 22.05 -36.81
CA GLY A 148 15.38 21.09 -35.76
C GLY A 148 15.78 21.78 -34.47
N TYR A 149 16.79 21.25 -33.85
CA TYR A 149 17.39 21.79 -32.64
C TYR A 149 18.90 21.65 -32.69
N LYS A 150 19.61 22.48 -31.98
CA LYS A 150 21.05 22.36 -31.76
C LYS A 150 21.35 22.42 -30.26
N PHE A 151 22.46 21.81 -29.87
CA PHE A 151 22.99 22.01 -28.52
C PHE A 151 23.62 23.40 -28.42
N ASP A 152 23.56 24.01 -27.23
CA ASP A 152 24.05 25.38 -26.97
C ASP A 152 25.51 25.58 -27.43
N ASN A 153 26.33 24.53 -27.37
CA ASN A 153 27.76 24.58 -27.76
C ASN A 153 28.07 23.89 -29.10
N SER A 154 27.09 23.69 -29.97
CA SER A 154 27.29 22.96 -31.22
C SER A 154 26.56 23.62 -32.36
N GLU A 155 27.25 23.73 -33.52
CA GLU A 155 26.64 24.23 -34.77
C GLU A 155 25.81 23.14 -35.49
N LYS A 156 25.93 21.89 -35.06
CA LYS A 156 25.24 20.72 -35.67
C LYS A 156 23.76 20.79 -35.38
N VAL A 157 22.92 20.78 -36.41
CA VAL A 157 21.47 20.78 -36.33
C VAL A 157 20.95 19.36 -36.36
N TYR A 158 20.16 18.98 -35.37
CA TYR A 158 19.49 17.69 -35.23
C TYR A 158 18.01 17.82 -35.60
N LYS A 159 17.47 16.83 -36.31
CA LYS A 159 16.06 16.82 -36.70
C LYS A 159 15.17 16.34 -35.57
N PHE A 160 13.97 16.89 -35.47
CA PHE A 160 12.93 16.35 -34.59
C PHE A 160 12.52 14.93 -35.01
N ASN A 161 11.95 14.20 -34.09
CA ASN A 161 11.46 12.84 -34.27
C ASN A 161 12.52 11.78 -34.65
N GLN A 162 13.80 12.13 -34.56
CA GLN A 162 14.92 11.19 -34.74
C GLN A 162 15.63 10.99 -33.39
N THR A 163 16.08 9.74 -33.14
CA THR A 163 16.86 9.45 -31.94
C THR A 163 18.26 10.01 -32.10
N ASN A 164 18.68 10.81 -31.14
CA ASN A 164 20.04 11.35 -31.07
C ASN A 164 20.90 10.41 -30.24
N PHE A 165 21.96 9.88 -30.85
CA PHE A 165 22.95 9.00 -30.23
C PHE A 165 24.27 9.72 -29.89
N ASP A 166 24.40 10.99 -30.28
CA ASP A 166 25.64 11.76 -30.08
C ASP A 166 25.75 12.26 -28.63
N TYR A 167 24.70 12.08 -27.81
CA TYR A 167 24.67 12.45 -26.41
C TYR A 167 24.83 11.22 -25.50
N GLU A 168 25.31 11.44 -24.30
CA GLU A 168 25.63 10.36 -23.32
C GLU A 168 24.45 9.40 -23.08
N ILE A 169 23.23 9.92 -23.11
CA ILE A 169 22.00 9.14 -23.04
C ILE A 169 21.19 9.42 -24.32
N PRO A 170 20.98 8.42 -25.19
CA PRO A 170 20.19 8.61 -26.39
C PRO A 170 18.77 9.07 -26.07
N PHE A 171 18.29 10.07 -26.79
CA PHE A 171 16.95 10.59 -26.63
C PHE A 171 16.35 11.03 -27.97
N LYS A 172 15.04 11.17 -27.99
CA LYS A 172 14.26 11.66 -29.13
C LYS A 172 13.46 12.86 -28.71
N LEU A 173 13.57 13.94 -29.47
CA LEU A 173 12.75 15.14 -29.30
C LEU A 173 11.59 15.13 -30.28
N ASN A 174 10.38 15.11 -29.75
CA ASN A 174 9.16 15.20 -30.55
C ASN A 174 8.53 16.58 -30.35
N LEU A 175 8.07 17.20 -31.42
CA LEU A 175 7.26 18.40 -31.34
C LEU A 175 5.81 18.01 -30.94
N LYS A 176 5.22 18.74 -30.00
CA LYS A 176 3.81 18.57 -29.68
C LYS A 176 2.98 19.25 -30.77
N SER A 177 1.99 18.56 -31.30
CA SER A 177 1.20 18.94 -32.48
C SER A 177 0.62 20.37 -32.46
N ASN A 178 0.42 20.96 -31.27
CA ASN A 178 -0.11 22.33 -31.10
C ASN A 178 0.98 23.42 -31.06
N SER A 179 2.27 23.04 -31.16
CA SER A 179 3.37 24.03 -31.10
C SER A 179 3.66 24.58 -32.49
N SER A 180 3.30 25.82 -32.72
CA SER A 180 3.78 26.52 -33.92
C SER A 180 5.30 26.70 -33.78
N LEU A 181 6.10 26.07 -34.63
CA LEU A 181 7.57 26.22 -34.67
C LEU A 181 7.97 27.70 -34.61
N LYS A 182 7.24 28.60 -35.31
CA LYS A 182 7.48 30.03 -35.30
C LYS A 182 7.42 30.69 -33.91
N LYS A 183 6.71 30.12 -32.95
CA LYS A 183 6.60 30.64 -31.56
C LYS A 183 7.75 30.24 -30.66
N ILE A 184 8.44 29.14 -30.99
CA ILE A 184 9.49 28.55 -30.16
C ILE A 184 10.87 28.68 -30.81
N GLU A 185 10.97 29.08 -32.08
CA GLU A 185 12.22 29.30 -32.80
C GLU A 185 13.07 30.35 -32.07
N GLY A 186 14.36 30.09 -31.92
CA GLY A 186 15.32 30.91 -31.19
C GLY A 186 15.20 30.88 -29.67
N LYS A 187 14.30 30.04 -29.10
CA LYS A 187 14.22 29.85 -27.65
C LYS A 187 15.16 28.73 -27.20
N ILE A 188 15.76 28.98 -26.04
CA ILE A 188 16.65 27.99 -25.37
C ILE A 188 15.85 27.27 -24.30
N TYR A 189 15.97 25.94 -24.32
CA TYR A 189 15.38 25.07 -23.33
C TYR A 189 16.48 24.27 -22.63
N SER A 190 16.44 24.25 -21.31
CA SER A 190 17.26 23.36 -20.50
C SER A 190 16.47 22.10 -20.18
N ILE A 191 16.99 20.94 -20.54
CA ILE A 191 16.37 19.65 -20.32
C ILE A 191 17.22 18.89 -19.31
N ALA A 192 16.60 18.42 -18.24
CA ALA A 192 17.26 17.65 -17.20
C ALA A 192 16.59 16.27 -17.04
N LEU A 193 17.40 15.23 -16.94
CA LEU A 193 16.99 13.90 -16.50
C LEU A 193 17.50 13.70 -15.07
N ASN A 194 16.58 13.55 -14.16
CA ASN A 194 16.84 13.39 -12.74
C ASN A 194 16.75 11.92 -12.31
N ASN A 195 17.52 11.56 -11.31
CA ASN A 195 17.48 10.22 -10.74
C ASN A 195 16.12 9.95 -10.09
N ARG A 196 15.45 8.89 -10.54
CA ARG A 196 14.13 8.49 -10.06
C ARG A 196 14.06 8.36 -8.53
N LYS A 197 15.07 7.74 -7.91
CA LYS A 197 15.11 7.55 -6.45
C LYS A 197 15.20 8.88 -5.71
N ASN A 198 15.97 9.84 -6.24
CA ASN A 198 16.11 11.16 -5.64
C ASN A 198 14.81 11.96 -5.71
N ILE A 199 14.09 11.88 -6.83
CA ILE A 199 12.77 12.52 -6.98
C ILE A 199 11.76 11.92 -6.02
N ILE A 200 11.68 10.59 -5.93
CA ILE A 200 10.81 9.92 -4.97
C ILE A 200 11.09 10.39 -3.55
N LYS A 201 12.37 10.42 -3.16
CA LYS A 201 12.79 10.89 -1.84
C LYS A 201 12.42 12.36 -1.60
N SER A 202 12.69 13.23 -2.58
CA SER A 202 12.36 14.66 -2.50
C SER A 202 10.87 14.88 -2.31
N ILE A 203 10.03 14.25 -3.14
CA ILE A 203 8.56 14.37 -3.05
C ILE A 203 8.06 13.81 -1.71
N SER A 204 8.57 12.66 -1.27
CA SER A 204 8.20 12.07 0.03
C SER A 204 8.48 13.01 1.21
N GLN A 205 9.57 13.78 1.15
CA GLN A 205 9.94 14.75 2.17
C GLN A 205 9.14 16.05 2.10
N GLN A 206 8.74 16.47 0.88
CA GLN A 206 7.98 17.71 0.67
C GLN A 206 6.48 17.54 0.95
N ILE A 207 5.95 16.33 0.84
CA ILE A 207 4.55 16.05 1.16
C ILE A 207 4.36 16.07 2.68
N ALA A 208 3.56 17.02 3.17
CA ALA A 208 3.07 17.04 4.54
C ALA A 208 1.65 16.47 4.56
N ILE A 209 1.41 15.50 5.45
CA ILE A 209 0.09 14.87 5.64
C ILE A 209 -0.29 15.02 7.10
N ASP A 210 -1.41 15.69 7.35
CA ASP A 210 -1.90 16.02 8.66
C ASP A 210 -3.32 15.48 8.87
N TYR A 211 -3.70 15.22 10.10
CA TYR A 211 -5.06 14.90 10.49
C TYR A 211 -5.95 16.14 10.45
N VAL A 212 -7.18 15.99 9.99
CA VAL A 212 -8.18 17.06 10.04
C VAL A 212 -9.07 16.82 11.28
N GLY A 213 -8.64 17.35 12.44
CA GLY A 213 -9.35 17.18 13.73
C GLY A 213 -8.96 15.92 14.50
N ASN A 214 -9.30 15.87 15.80
CA ASN A 214 -8.78 14.85 16.73
C ASN A 214 -9.42 13.45 16.62
N GLN A 215 -10.52 13.29 15.85
CA GLN A 215 -11.23 12.01 15.69
C GLN A 215 -11.82 11.83 14.27
N SER A 216 -11.24 12.49 13.30
CA SER A 216 -11.73 12.49 11.93
C SER A 216 -10.91 11.51 11.07
N ASP A 217 -11.59 10.72 10.24
CA ASP A 217 -10.97 9.83 9.24
C ASP A 217 -10.52 10.61 7.99
N ILE A 218 -10.30 11.93 8.14
CA ILE A 218 -9.89 12.82 7.05
C ILE A 218 -8.41 13.18 7.21
N LEU A 219 -7.65 12.94 6.15
CA LEU A 219 -6.27 13.38 6.03
C LEU A 219 -6.20 14.60 5.09
N ARG A 220 -5.36 15.56 5.44
CA ARG A 220 -5.02 16.69 4.59
C ARG A 220 -3.62 16.45 4.03
N ILE A 221 -3.51 16.49 2.71
CA ILE A 221 -2.25 16.38 1.98
C ILE A 221 -1.87 17.78 1.51
N ASN A 222 -0.70 18.26 1.90
CA ASN A 222 -0.14 19.53 1.50
C ASN A 222 1.15 19.28 0.70
N LEU A 223 1.32 20.00 -0.39
CA LEU A 223 2.55 20.01 -1.18
C LEU A 223 2.88 21.42 -1.59
N SER A 224 4.15 21.80 -1.43
CA SER A 224 4.67 23.11 -1.85
C SER A 224 5.67 22.95 -2.99
N GLY A 225 5.70 23.94 -3.90
CA GLY A 225 6.64 23.94 -5.02
C GLY A 225 6.58 25.22 -5.82
N TYR A 226 7.38 25.31 -6.88
CA TYR A 226 7.51 26.52 -7.70
C TYR A 226 6.52 26.57 -8.87
N ASN A 227 5.94 25.45 -9.25
CA ASN A 227 4.96 25.38 -10.33
C ASN A 227 3.60 24.89 -9.80
N PRO A 228 2.56 25.75 -9.75
CA PRO A 228 1.26 25.42 -9.16
C PRO A 228 0.53 24.28 -9.90
N GLU A 229 0.67 24.21 -11.24
CA GLU A 229 0.05 23.14 -12.03
C GLU A 229 0.72 21.80 -11.71
N LYS A 230 2.06 21.74 -11.67
CA LYS A 230 2.83 20.54 -11.35
C LYS A 230 2.47 19.98 -9.97
N ILE A 231 2.46 20.82 -8.92
CA ILE A 231 2.14 20.37 -7.57
C ILE A 231 0.69 19.89 -7.45
N THR A 232 -0.24 20.53 -8.19
CA THR A 232 -1.64 20.10 -8.22
C THR A 232 -1.79 18.75 -8.91
N ASP A 233 -1.13 18.55 -10.05
CA ASP A 233 -1.14 17.27 -10.76
C ASP A 233 -0.49 16.16 -9.93
N ILE A 234 0.59 16.46 -9.20
CA ILE A 234 1.22 15.50 -8.29
C ILE A 234 0.25 15.06 -7.18
N VAL A 235 -0.44 16.00 -6.53
CA VAL A 235 -1.39 15.67 -5.45
C VAL A 235 -2.59 14.89 -5.98
N ASN A 236 -3.16 15.29 -7.11
CA ASN A 236 -4.28 14.58 -7.74
C ASN A 236 -3.88 13.15 -8.15
N THR A 237 -2.73 13.01 -8.82
CA THR A 237 -2.23 11.69 -9.23
C THR A 237 -1.88 10.82 -8.02
N LEU A 238 -1.38 11.42 -6.93
CA LEU A 238 -1.11 10.70 -5.69
C LEU A 238 -2.39 10.10 -5.11
N ILE A 239 -3.48 10.86 -5.10
CA ILE A 239 -4.79 10.39 -4.63
C ILE A 239 -5.30 9.26 -5.53
N ASP A 240 -5.20 9.41 -6.84
CA ASP A 240 -5.63 8.40 -7.80
C ASP A 240 -4.83 7.10 -7.68
N VAL A 241 -3.51 7.21 -7.57
CA VAL A 241 -2.62 6.06 -7.39
C VAL A 241 -2.91 5.37 -6.05
N PHE A 242 -3.07 6.13 -4.97
CA PHE A 242 -3.41 5.58 -3.66
C PHE A 242 -4.75 4.84 -3.68
N ASN A 243 -5.79 5.41 -4.31
CA ASN A 243 -7.08 4.75 -4.46
C ASN A 243 -6.99 3.46 -5.28
N LYS A 244 -6.30 3.49 -6.42
CA LYS A 244 -6.09 2.31 -7.27
C LYS A 244 -5.31 1.21 -6.55
N ASP A 245 -4.32 1.59 -5.77
CA ASP A 245 -3.53 0.66 -4.97
C ASP A 245 -4.37 -0.01 -3.88
N GLY A 246 -5.16 0.77 -3.15
CA GLY A 246 -6.09 0.23 -2.15
C GLY A 246 -7.16 -0.69 -2.74
N VAL A 247 -7.61 -0.45 -3.98
CA VAL A 247 -8.51 -1.36 -4.69
C VAL A 247 -7.79 -2.66 -5.04
N LYS A 248 -6.57 -2.61 -5.57
CA LYS A 248 -5.76 -3.79 -5.90
C LYS A 248 -5.46 -4.65 -4.68
N ASP A 249 -5.09 -4.03 -3.57
CA ASP A 249 -4.83 -4.76 -2.32
C ASP A 249 -6.08 -5.52 -1.85
N ARG A 250 -7.26 -4.87 -1.91
CA ARG A 250 -8.54 -5.53 -1.56
C ARG A 250 -8.89 -6.65 -2.53
N GLN A 251 -8.76 -6.43 -3.82
CA GLN A 251 -9.01 -7.46 -4.84
C GLN A 251 -8.12 -8.68 -4.63
N PHE A 252 -6.85 -8.47 -4.31
CA PHE A 252 -5.91 -9.55 -4.03
C PHE A 252 -6.34 -10.38 -2.81
N VAL A 253 -6.74 -9.72 -1.71
CA VAL A 253 -7.22 -10.41 -0.51
C VAL A 253 -8.49 -11.20 -0.80
N HIS A 254 -9.46 -10.58 -1.52
CA HIS A 254 -10.70 -11.27 -1.91
C HIS A 254 -10.44 -12.46 -2.83
N GLN A 255 -9.55 -12.32 -3.81
CA GLN A 255 -9.18 -13.43 -4.70
C GLN A 255 -8.58 -14.60 -3.91
N LYS A 256 -7.66 -14.33 -2.98
CA LYS A 256 -7.10 -15.37 -2.11
C LYS A 256 -8.14 -16.05 -1.23
N THR A 257 -9.12 -15.28 -0.77
CA THR A 257 -10.24 -15.84 0.00
C THR A 257 -11.13 -16.73 -0.86
N VAL A 258 -11.45 -16.31 -2.08
CA VAL A 258 -12.22 -17.12 -3.03
C VAL A 258 -11.48 -18.42 -3.36
N ASP A 259 -10.19 -18.33 -3.75
CA ASP A 259 -9.36 -19.50 -4.05
C ASP A 259 -9.31 -20.50 -2.89
N PHE A 260 -9.33 -20.00 -1.65
CA PHE A 260 -9.37 -20.84 -0.46
C PHE A 260 -10.75 -21.49 -0.27
N VAL A 261 -11.82 -20.72 -0.39
CA VAL A 261 -13.20 -21.21 -0.26
C VAL A 261 -13.51 -22.27 -1.30
N ASP A 262 -13.08 -22.07 -2.56
CA ASP A 262 -13.28 -23.03 -3.64
C ASP A 262 -12.59 -24.38 -3.32
N LYS A 263 -11.35 -24.35 -2.85
CA LYS A 263 -10.65 -25.56 -2.43
C LYS A 263 -11.32 -26.27 -1.25
N ARG A 264 -11.87 -25.47 -0.32
CA ARG A 264 -12.63 -26.00 0.81
C ARG A 264 -13.92 -26.64 0.34
N PHE A 265 -14.60 -26.00 -0.60
CA PHE A 265 -15.85 -26.50 -1.16
C PHE A 265 -15.64 -27.84 -1.87
N GLU A 266 -14.61 -27.93 -2.71
CA GLU A 266 -14.22 -29.17 -3.39
C GLU A 266 -13.94 -30.30 -2.38
N TYR A 267 -13.20 -30.01 -1.31
CA TYR A 267 -12.94 -30.96 -0.25
C TYR A 267 -14.22 -31.43 0.43
N LEU A 268 -15.09 -30.49 0.84
CA LEU A 268 -16.37 -30.81 1.50
C LEU A 268 -17.31 -31.60 0.60
N TYR A 269 -17.32 -31.31 -0.70
CA TYR A 269 -18.12 -32.03 -1.68
C TYR A 269 -17.68 -33.50 -1.77
N ASN A 270 -16.38 -33.72 -1.88
CA ASN A 270 -15.84 -35.09 -1.93
C ASN A 270 -16.09 -35.86 -0.62
N GLU A 271 -16.02 -35.18 0.53
CA GLU A 271 -16.31 -35.77 1.83
C GLU A 271 -17.79 -36.12 1.96
N LEU A 272 -18.69 -35.24 1.49
CA LEU A 272 -20.12 -35.47 1.47
C LEU A 272 -20.48 -36.66 0.58
N ASP A 273 -19.90 -36.73 -0.62
CA ASP A 273 -20.11 -37.83 -1.57
C ASP A 273 -19.66 -39.16 -0.94
N SER A 274 -18.50 -39.17 -0.30
CA SER A 274 -17.99 -40.33 0.44
C SER A 274 -18.92 -40.77 1.59
N ILE A 275 -19.51 -39.79 2.28
CA ILE A 275 -20.48 -40.07 3.36
C ILE A 275 -21.78 -40.61 2.78
N GLU A 276 -22.27 -40.02 1.69
CA GLU A 276 -23.50 -40.49 1.04
C GLU A 276 -23.34 -41.87 0.45
N GLN A 277 -22.19 -42.13 -0.19
CA GLN A 277 -21.87 -43.47 -0.71
C GLN A 277 -21.78 -44.51 0.44
N SER A 278 -21.05 -44.17 1.51
CA SER A 278 -20.94 -45.03 2.70
C SER A 278 -22.29 -45.34 3.33
N LYS A 279 -23.21 -44.33 3.28
CA LYS A 279 -24.59 -44.50 3.78
C LYS A 279 -25.41 -45.42 2.86
N ALA A 280 -25.24 -45.28 1.54
CA ALA A 280 -25.94 -46.10 0.56
C ALA A 280 -25.47 -47.57 0.63
N ASP A 281 -24.15 -47.77 0.70
CA ASP A 281 -23.55 -49.12 0.82
C ASP A 281 -23.96 -49.76 2.12
N TYR A 282 -23.99 -49.00 3.21
CA TYR A 282 -24.45 -49.51 4.50
C TYR A 282 -25.91 -49.93 4.50
N LYS A 283 -26.81 -49.13 3.89
CA LYS A 283 -28.22 -49.50 3.72
C LYS A 283 -28.38 -50.76 2.89
N LYS A 284 -27.56 -50.92 1.84
CA LYS A 284 -27.59 -52.03 0.94
C LYS A 284 -27.08 -53.36 1.57
N GLU A 285 -25.95 -53.27 2.33
CA GLU A 285 -25.33 -54.44 2.96
C GLU A 285 -26.11 -54.98 4.16
N ASN A 286 -26.89 -54.12 4.86
CA ASN A 286 -27.56 -54.56 6.11
C ASN A 286 -29.08 -54.72 5.95
N GLU A 287 -29.64 -54.61 4.75
CA GLU A 287 -31.08 -54.75 4.47
C GLU A 287 -32.01 -54.02 5.47
N VAL A 288 -31.55 -52.87 5.99
CA VAL A 288 -32.20 -52.13 7.07
C VAL A 288 -33.37 -51.36 6.52
N VAL A 289 -34.55 -51.98 6.45
CA VAL A 289 -35.80 -51.28 6.02
C VAL A 289 -36.70 -50.98 7.22
N ASN A 290 -36.67 -51.80 8.31
CA ASN A 290 -37.50 -51.53 9.51
C ASN A 290 -36.89 -52.25 10.74
N LEU A 291 -36.22 -51.52 11.56
CA LEU A 291 -35.85 -51.99 12.92
C LEU A 291 -36.31 -50.94 13.90
N ASP A 292 -37.09 -51.36 14.87
CA ASP A 292 -37.70 -50.57 15.92
C ASP A 292 -36.70 -49.71 16.73
N SER A 293 -37.24 -48.81 17.52
CA SER A 293 -36.60 -47.71 18.23
C SER A 293 -35.13 -47.83 18.68
N ASP A 294 -34.65 -49.03 19.04
CA ASP A 294 -33.25 -49.24 19.47
C ASP A 294 -32.25 -49.11 18.31
N ALA A 295 -32.64 -49.56 17.14
CA ALA A 295 -31.82 -49.41 15.92
C ALA A 295 -31.76 -47.92 15.49
N SER A 296 -32.86 -47.16 15.67
CA SER A 296 -32.89 -45.77 15.35
C SER A 296 -32.01 -44.93 16.31
N ILE A 297 -31.99 -45.26 17.59
CA ILE A 297 -31.13 -44.59 18.59
C ILE A 297 -29.65 -44.90 18.31
N LEU A 298 -29.30 -46.15 18.07
CA LEU A 298 -27.93 -46.55 17.73
C LEU A 298 -27.49 -45.93 16.38
N MET A 299 -28.40 -45.84 15.41
CA MET A 299 -28.12 -45.23 14.15
C MET A 299 -27.91 -43.69 14.29
N GLN A 300 -28.72 -43.03 15.09
CA GLN A 300 -28.58 -41.60 15.38
C GLN A 300 -27.26 -41.33 16.11
N SER A 301 -26.88 -42.11 17.07
CA SER A 301 -25.59 -42.00 17.78
C SER A 301 -24.39 -42.21 16.83
N THR A 302 -24.46 -43.23 15.97
CA THR A 302 -23.43 -43.49 14.96
C THR A 302 -23.32 -42.33 13.93
N PHE A 303 -24.42 -41.72 13.53
CA PHE A 303 -24.40 -40.56 12.66
C PHE A 303 -23.84 -39.33 13.35
N GLN A 304 -24.14 -39.14 14.64
CA GLN A 304 -23.64 -38.02 15.41
C GLN A 304 -22.12 -38.13 15.60
N SER A 305 -21.62 -39.30 16.06
CA SER A 305 -20.19 -39.54 16.26
C SER A 305 -19.42 -39.46 14.92
N LYS A 306 -20.03 -39.92 13.82
CA LYS A 306 -19.47 -39.75 12.48
C LYS A 306 -19.41 -38.30 12.06
N SER A 307 -20.48 -37.52 12.27
CA SER A 307 -20.52 -36.08 11.95
C SER A 307 -19.43 -35.32 12.71
N GLU A 308 -19.23 -35.62 13.98
CA GLU A 308 -18.16 -35.01 14.78
C GLU A 308 -16.76 -35.41 14.29
N LEU A 309 -16.58 -36.66 13.89
CA LEU A 309 -15.35 -37.15 13.27
C LEU A 309 -15.04 -36.42 11.95
N ASP A 310 -16.07 -36.18 11.13
CA ASP A 310 -15.94 -35.49 9.86
C ASP A 310 -15.63 -34.01 10.07
N LYS A 311 -16.23 -33.38 11.10
CA LYS A 311 -15.84 -32.03 11.53
C LYS A 311 -14.37 -31.97 11.92
N ALA A 312 -13.92 -32.88 12.79
CA ALA A 312 -12.52 -32.94 13.22
C ALA A 312 -11.57 -33.16 12.04
N ASN A 313 -11.94 -34.02 11.08
CA ASN A 313 -11.17 -34.24 9.86
C ASN A 313 -11.11 -32.97 8.99
N THR A 314 -12.22 -32.27 8.86
CA THR A 314 -12.28 -30.98 8.13
C THR A 314 -11.33 -29.96 8.76
N GLN A 315 -11.42 -29.77 10.08
CA GLN A 315 -10.54 -28.86 10.81
C GLN A 315 -9.06 -29.26 10.69
N LEU A 316 -8.74 -30.54 10.74
CA LEU A 316 -7.39 -31.06 10.50
C LEU A 316 -6.90 -30.77 9.09
N THR A 317 -7.76 -30.87 8.09
CA THR A 317 -7.40 -30.57 6.71
C THR A 317 -7.16 -29.08 6.51
N LEU A 318 -8.05 -28.24 7.04
CA LEU A 318 -7.89 -26.79 7.03
C LEU A 318 -6.56 -26.37 7.68
N SER A 319 -6.25 -26.94 8.84
CA SER A 319 -5.02 -26.66 9.56
C SER A 319 -3.77 -27.11 8.78
N LYS A 320 -3.83 -28.27 8.10
CA LYS A 320 -2.76 -28.75 7.21
C LYS A 320 -2.55 -27.82 6.01
N LEU A 321 -3.64 -27.42 5.35
CA LEU A 321 -3.58 -26.48 4.22
C LEU A 321 -2.97 -25.14 4.63
N MET A 322 -3.34 -24.64 5.82
CA MET A 322 -2.78 -23.41 6.35
C MET A 322 -1.27 -23.55 6.65
N LEU A 323 -0.85 -24.66 7.28
CA LEU A 323 0.57 -24.91 7.50
C LEU A 323 1.35 -25.06 6.20
N LEU A 324 0.77 -25.68 5.17
CA LEU A 324 1.37 -25.74 3.84
C LEU A 324 1.52 -24.33 3.23
N SER A 325 0.51 -23.49 3.38
CA SER A 325 0.58 -22.08 2.93
C SER A 325 1.69 -21.34 3.66
N ILE A 326 1.78 -21.47 4.99
CA ILE A 326 2.81 -20.81 5.81
C ILE A 326 4.23 -21.30 5.45
N ASN A 327 4.40 -22.59 5.17
CA ASN A 327 5.70 -23.20 4.90
C ASN A 327 6.15 -23.07 3.43
N LYS A 328 5.21 -22.99 2.47
CA LYS A 328 5.50 -22.94 1.03
C LYS A 328 6.00 -21.58 0.56
N SER A 329 5.59 -20.52 1.24
CA SER A 329 6.04 -19.17 0.92
C SER A 329 7.45 -18.94 1.46
N LYS A 330 8.45 -18.97 0.57
CA LYS A 330 9.82 -18.50 0.87
C LYS A 330 9.82 -17.03 1.24
N ASP A 331 8.92 -16.24 0.64
CA ASP A 331 8.68 -14.85 0.96
C ASP A 331 7.55 -14.70 1.97
N LEU A 332 7.60 -13.63 2.76
CA LEU A 332 6.53 -13.28 3.68
C LEU A 332 5.27 -12.88 2.89
N GLU A 333 4.26 -13.76 2.90
CA GLU A 333 2.97 -13.56 2.25
C GLU A 333 1.85 -13.40 3.27
N LEU A 334 0.78 -12.72 2.85
CA LEU A 334 -0.44 -12.61 3.64
C LEU A 334 -1.12 -13.98 3.73
N LEU A 335 -1.55 -14.31 4.93
CA LEU A 335 -2.35 -15.50 5.16
C LEU A 335 -3.82 -15.19 4.93
N PRO A 336 -4.62 -16.14 4.39
CA PRO A 336 -6.05 -15.96 4.24
C PRO A 336 -6.70 -15.64 5.59
N PRO A 337 -7.45 -14.54 5.72
CA PRO A 337 -8.18 -14.25 6.94
C PRO A 337 -9.38 -15.20 7.07
N ASN A 338 -9.72 -15.56 8.28
CA ASN A 338 -10.93 -16.33 8.63
C ASN A 338 -11.13 -17.61 7.80
N VAL A 339 -10.16 -18.50 7.84
CA VAL A 339 -10.18 -19.78 7.10
C VAL A 339 -11.20 -20.81 7.68
N GLY A 340 -11.96 -20.41 8.69
CA GLY A 340 -12.99 -21.26 9.32
C GLY A 340 -12.44 -22.21 10.39
N PHE A 341 -11.37 -21.83 11.04
CA PHE A 341 -11.01 -22.48 12.29
C PHE A 341 -12.09 -22.20 13.35
N GLU A 342 -12.49 -23.23 14.06
CA GLU A 342 -13.36 -23.09 15.24
C GLU A 342 -12.63 -22.38 16.39
N ASP A 343 -11.30 -22.48 16.41
CA ASP A 343 -10.43 -21.79 17.35
C ASP A 343 -10.28 -20.31 16.95
N GLN A 344 -10.92 -19.43 17.73
CA GLN A 344 -10.88 -17.99 17.52
C GLN A 344 -9.50 -17.37 17.75
N GLU A 345 -8.68 -17.97 18.64
CA GLU A 345 -7.34 -17.45 18.95
C GLU A 345 -6.43 -17.53 17.72
N ILE A 346 -6.54 -18.62 16.96
CA ILE A 346 -5.78 -18.78 15.70
C ILE A 346 -6.17 -17.71 14.69
N ASN A 347 -7.46 -17.42 14.54
CA ASN A 347 -7.94 -16.37 13.63
C ASN A 347 -7.39 -14.99 14.04
N ILE A 348 -7.40 -14.67 15.33
CA ILE A 348 -6.84 -13.42 15.88
C ILE A 348 -5.32 -13.35 15.62
N LEU A 349 -4.59 -14.44 15.76
CA LEU A 349 -3.15 -14.48 15.49
C LEU A 349 -2.83 -14.29 14.01
N ILE A 350 -3.64 -14.84 13.12
CA ILE A 350 -3.52 -14.66 11.66
C ILE A 350 -3.73 -13.19 11.31
N ASP A 351 -4.74 -12.55 11.88
CA ASP A 351 -5.01 -11.13 11.63
C ASP A 351 -3.86 -10.24 12.13
N LYS A 352 -3.35 -10.50 13.33
CA LYS A 352 -2.17 -9.79 13.87
C LYS A 352 -0.94 -9.96 12.97
N TYR A 353 -0.69 -11.18 12.50
CA TYR A 353 0.40 -11.43 11.55
C TYR A 353 0.24 -10.64 10.26
N ASN A 354 -0.96 -10.68 9.66
CA ASN A 354 -1.25 -9.96 8.42
C ASN A 354 -1.07 -8.45 8.58
N GLN A 355 -1.58 -7.86 9.66
CA GLN A 355 -1.42 -6.44 9.97
C GLN A 355 0.07 -6.06 10.11
N GLN A 356 0.83 -6.88 10.85
CA GLN A 356 2.24 -6.60 11.06
C GLN A 356 3.06 -6.78 9.77
N LEU A 357 2.72 -7.75 8.95
CA LEU A 357 3.35 -7.95 7.65
C LEU A 357 3.08 -6.78 6.69
N LEU A 358 1.86 -6.25 6.67
CA LEU A 358 1.53 -5.05 5.89
C LEU A 358 2.36 -3.85 6.36
N LYS A 359 2.50 -3.66 7.68
CA LYS A 359 3.34 -2.61 8.25
C LYS A 359 4.81 -2.76 7.82
N TYR A 360 5.36 -3.96 7.91
CA TYR A 360 6.73 -4.25 7.45
C TYR A 360 6.92 -3.95 5.96
N LYS A 361 6.00 -4.42 5.11
CA LYS A 361 6.05 -4.17 3.66
C LYS A 361 5.97 -2.67 3.33
N LYS A 362 5.15 -1.91 4.06
CA LYS A 362 5.05 -0.45 3.92
C LYS A 362 6.36 0.26 4.28
N LEU A 363 7.02 -0.14 5.37
CA LEU A 363 8.31 0.39 5.76
C LEU A 363 9.37 0.15 4.67
N LEU A 364 9.44 -1.04 4.11
CA LEU A 364 10.34 -1.33 2.98
C LEU A 364 10.04 -0.45 1.76
N GLN A 365 8.76 -0.25 1.44
CA GLN A 365 8.31 0.55 0.30
C GLN A 365 8.53 2.05 0.50
N SER A 366 8.57 2.54 1.74
CA SER A 366 8.90 3.94 2.06
C SER A 366 10.38 4.29 1.83
N GLY A 367 11.20 3.33 1.35
CA GLY A 367 12.61 3.54 1.07
C GLY A 367 13.52 3.31 2.28
N ALA A 368 12.98 2.87 3.41
CA ALA A 368 13.78 2.43 4.54
C ALA A 368 14.50 1.13 4.14
N GLY A 369 15.81 1.16 4.03
CA GLY A 369 16.61 -0.02 3.71
C GLY A 369 16.50 -1.10 4.80
N GLU A 370 16.81 -2.34 4.46
CA GLU A 370 16.78 -3.48 5.40
C GLU A 370 17.66 -3.28 6.65
N SER A 371 18.66 -2.42 6.56
CA SER A 371 19.56 -2.07 7.69
C SER A 371 18.91 -1.14 8.70
N ASN A 372 17.77 -0.51 8.39
CA ASN A 372 17.08 0.42 9.29
C ASN A 372 16.59 -0.33 10.54
N PRO A 373 16.83 0.18 11.75
CA PRO A 373 16.40 -0.46 13.00
C PRO A 373 14.88 -0.74 13.05
N LEU A 374 14.05 0.18 12.56
CA LEU A 374 12.60 0.01 12.52
C LEU A 374 12.16 -1.12 11.57
N VAL A 375 12.86 -1.26 10.44
CA VAL A 375 12.61 -2.36 9.50
C VAL A 375 12.99 -3.70 10.11
N LYS A 376 14.15 -3.77 10.79
CA LYS A 376 14.60 -4.98 11.50
C LYS A 376 13.66 -5.36 12.62
N GLU A 377 13.20 -4.39 13.39
CA GLU A 377 12.23 -4.63 14.46
C GLU A 377 10.91 -5.15 13.90
N ALA A 378 10.35 -4.49 12.89
CA ALA A 378 9.12 -4.92 12.23
C ALA A 378 9.25 -6.32 11.62
N TYR A 379 10.39 -6.65 11.00
CA TYR A 379 10.69 -7.99 10.49
C TYR A 379 10.72 -9.04 11.61
N SER A 380 11.42 -8.73 12.71
CA SER A 380 11.49 -9.62 13.87
C SER A 380 10.10 -9.93 14.44
N GLN A 381 9.25 -8.92 14.57
CA GLN A 381 7.86 -9.07 15.03
C GLN A 381 7.02 -9.91 14.07
N VAL A 382 7.19 -9.74 12.74
CA VAL A 382 6.52 -10.58 11.73
C VAL A 382 6.93 -12.02 11.86
N ILE A 383 8.24 -12.30 12.00
CA ILE A 383 8.75 -13.67 12.16
C ILE A 383 8.23 -14.29 13.47
N GLN A 384 8.22 -13.53 14.55
CA GLN A 384 7.68 -14.00 15.83
C GLN A 384 6.20 -14.36 15.71
N LEU A 385 5.38 -13.50 15.09
CA LEU A 385 3.96 -13.76 14.87
C LEU A 385 3.74 -14.95 13.92
N LYS A 386 4.55 -15.08 12.86
CA LYS A 386 4.53 -16.26 11.97
C LYS A 386 4.76 -17.55 12.75
N ASN A 387 5.75 -17.54 13.64
CA ASN A 387 6.06 -18.69 14.47
C ASN A 387 4.95 -18.97 15.49
N ASN A 388 4.34 -17.94 16.07
CA ASN A 388 3.22 -18.09 16.99
C ASN A 388 2.01 -18.72 16.28
N VAL A 389 1.62 -18.20 15.09
CA VAL A 389 0.56 -18.79 14.27
C VAL A 389 0.86 -20.25 13.96
N LYS A 390 2.10 -20.55 13.52
CA LYS A 390 2.51 -21.93 13.21
C LYS A 390 2.41 -22.83 14.42
N SER A 391 2.91 -22.40 15.57
CA SER A 391 2.87 -23.20 16.82
C SER A 391 1.46 -23.42 17.31
N SER A 392 0.59 -22.40 17.24
CA SER A 392 -0.82 -22.53 17.62
C SER A 392 -1.56 -23.50 16.71
N ILE A 393 -1.33 -23.47 15.40
CA ILE A 393 -1.92 -24.40 14.46
C ILE A 393 -1.43 -25.82 14.71
N ILE A 394 -0.14 -26.01 15.01
CA ILE A 394 0.40 -27.34 15.35
C ILE A 394 -0.21 -27.85 16.66
N GLY A 395 -0.33 -26.99 17.68
CA GLY A 395 -1.02 -27.34 18.93
C GLY A 395 -2.47 -27.74 18.68
N TYR A 396 -3.19 -26.99 17.90
CA TYR A 396 -4.57 -27.30 17.50
C TYR A 396 -4.67 -28.63 16.74
N GLN A 397 -3.74 -28.92 15.81
CA GLN A 397 -3.69 -30.20 15.11
C GLN A 397 -3.50 -31.38 16.06
N ASN A 398 -2.66 -31.23 17.10
CA ASN A 398 -2.44 -32.24 18.06
C ASN A 398 -3.72 -32.56 18.87
N VAL A 399 -4.42 -31.51 19.31
CA VAL A 399 -5.72 -31.66 20.01
C VAL A 399 -6.74 -32.35 19.09
N LEU A 400 -6.88 -31.87 17.84
CA LEU A 400 -7.79 -32.49 16.87
C LEU A 400 -7.44 -33.95 16.58
N THR A 401 -6.15 -34.29 16.55
CA THR A 401 -5.69 -35.65 16.30
C THR A 401 -6.06 -36.58 17.44
N ILE A 402 -5.92 -36.12 18.69
CA ILE A 402 -6.35 -36.86 19.88
C ILE A 402 -7.86 -37.09 19.83
N ASN A 403 -8.65 -36.01 19.65
CA ASN A 403 -10.11 -36.10 19.57
C ASN A 403 -10.58 -37.03 18.44
N LYS A 404 -9.94 -36.92 17.25
CA LYS A 404 -10.22 -37.82 16.14
C LYS A 404 -9.99 -39.31 16.48
N ASN A 405 -8.90 -39.60 17.18
CA ASN A 405 -8.59 -40.98 17.56
C ASN A 405 -9.61 -41.51 18.58
N GLU A 406 -10.06 -40.69 19.51
CA GLU A 406 -11.10 -41.04 20.48
C GLU A 406 -12.44 -41.26 19.77
N LEU A 407 -12.87 -40.34 18.92
CA LEU A 407 -14.09 -40.47 18.12
C LEU A 407 -14.07 -41.67 17.19
N ARG A 408 -12.90 -42.02 16.63
CA ARG A 408 -12.74 -43.27 15.85
C ARG A 408 -12.97 -44.50 16.70
N LYS A 409 -12.46 -44.52 17.94
CA LYS A 409 -12.65 -45.64 18.87
C LYS A 409 -14.14 -45.76 19.19
N ILE A 410 -14.80 -44.68 19.57
CA ILE A 410 -16.25 -44.67 19.87
C ILE A 410 -17.04 -45.14 18.64
N ASN A 411 -16.78 -44.59 17.47
CA ASN A 411 -17.47 -44.99 16.24
C ASN A 411 -17.27 -46.48 15.90
N SER A 412 -16.06 -47.02 16.15
CA SER A 412 -15.79 -48.45 15.94
C SER A 412 -16.52 -49.37 16.93
N GLU A 413 -16.64 -48.95 18.19
CA GLU A 413 -17.39 -49.66 19.23
C GLU A 413 -18.90 -49.63 18.94
N GLU A 414 -19.45 -48.47 18.59
CA GLU A 414 -20.84 -48.31 18.20
C GLU A 414 -21.18 -49.13 16.92
N LYS A 415 -20.30 -49.08 15.90
CA LYS A 415 -20.44 -49.91 14.71
C LYS A 415 -20.41 -51.40 15.00
N SER A 416 -19.60 -51.83 15.95
CA SER A 416 -19.55 -53.23 16.41
C SER A 416 -20.85 -53.62 17.11
N LYS A 417 -21.36 -52.78 18.01
CA LYS A 417 -22.66 -52.96 18.67
C LYS A 417 -23.81 -53.04 17.67
N TYR A 418 -23.80 -52.15 16.67
CA TYR A 418 -24.79 -52.15 15.62
C TYR A 418 -24.72 -53.38 14.71
N GLY A 419 -23.52 -53.86 14.36
CA GLY A 419 -23.32 -55.10 13.59
C GLY A 419 -23.82 -56.35 14.31
N SER A 420 -24.09 -56.26 15.62
CA SER A 420 -24.68 -57.35 16.40
C SER A 420 -26.22 -57.36 16.36
N VAL A 421 -26.88 -56.28 15.88
CA VAL A 421 -28.36 -56.14 15.86
C VAL A 421 -29.03 -57.18 14.95
N PRO A 422 -28.55 -57.47 13.72
CA PRO A 422 -29.15 -58.46 12.87
C PRO A 422 -29.06 -59.90 13.43
N ASN A 423 -27.98 -60.17 14.18
CA ASN A 423 -27.82 -61.46 14.86
C ASN A 423 -28.75 -61.60 16.07
N LYS A 424 -29.13 -60.47 16.72
CA LYS A 424 -30.14 -60.45 17.76
C LYS A 424 -31.55 -60.66 17.22
N GLU A 425 -31.86 -60.06 16.08
CA GLU A 425 -33.15 -60.28 15.38
C GLU A 425 -33.36 -61.71 14.98
N LYS A 426 -32.29 -62.36 14.49
CA LYS A 426 -32.34 -63.77 14.15
C LYS A 426 -32.54 -64.74 15.35
N LYS A 427 -32.23 -64.24 16.58
CA LYS A 427 -32.47 -64.96 17.83
C LYS A 427 -33.85 -64.68 18.41
N ILE A 428 -34.53 -63.66 17.97
CA ILE A 428 -35.86 -63.27 18.44
C ILE A 428 -36.95 -63.83 17.54
N ARG A 429 -36.63 -64.24 16.30
CA ARG A 429 -37.44 -65.10 15.48
C ARG A 429 -37.14 -66.57 15.75
#